data_fdc77ed35f7a697e9098449e4a39849c
#
_entry.id   fdc77ed35f7a697e9098449e4a39849c
#
_cell.length_a   1.000
_cell.length_b   1.000
_cell.length_c   1.000
_cell.angle_alpha   90.00
_cell.angle_beta   90.00
_cell.angle_gamma   90.00
#
_symmetry.space_group_name_H-M   'P 1'
#
loop_
_entity.id
_entity.type
_entity.pdbx_description
1 polymer ?
#
loop_
_entity_poly.entity_id
_entity_poly.type
_entity_poly.pdbx_seq_one_letter_code
_entity_poly.pdbx_strand_id
1 'polypeptide(L)'
;MAETAIRNPDRSGAPQARIFLQPIAAPSVLGYFALGSALIIWGSWFAQGWGTEKDPSSFFPFLLLFGGVGQLAASLWSYRARAAVAAALHGSWAAFFLGVALIYLLATAHTIVVPVRGAAWPSLGQWLIYMSVITWTTAFAALPRSPVGFLAQATLASGAAIGAAGLLMGSSGWQEVAG
;
A
#
# COMPACT_ATOMS: atom_id res chain seq x y z
N MET A 1 12.58 -27.48 59.86
CA MET A 1 11.52 -26.51 59.51
C MET A 1 10.94 -26.90 58.17
N ALA A 2 9.74 -27.40 58.15
CA ALA A 2 9.06 -27.85 56.90
C ALA A 2 8.31 -26.63 56.36
N GLU A 3 8.70 -26.19 55.17
CA GLU A 3 8.04 -25.14 54.42
C GLU A 3 6.74 -25.69 53.79
N THR A 4 5.61 -25.27 54.40
CA THR A 4 4.29 -25.67 53.92
C THR A 4 3.98 -24.91 52.66
N ALA A 5 4.20 -25.49 51.47
CA ALA A 5 3.77 -24.94 50.24
C ALA A 5 2.24 -24.76 50.23
N ILE A 6 1.78 -23.53 50.28
CA ILE A 6 0.38 -23.16 50.12
C ILE A 6 -0.03 -23.52 48.68
N ARG A 7 -0.65 -24.70 48.58
CA ARG A 7 -1.26 -25.17 47.34
C ARG A 7 -2.55 -24.39 47.11
N ASN A 8 -2.49 -23.44 46.18
CA ASN A 8 -3.64 -22.64 45.77
C ASN A 8 -4.65 -23.58 45.02
N PRO A 9 -5.80 -23.95 45.59
CA PRO A 9 -6.72 -24.94 45.01
C PRO A 9 -7.54 -24.42 43.83
N ASP A 10 -7.50 -23.11 43.52
CA ASP A 10 -8.37 -22.51 42.51
C ASP A 10 -7.79 -22.51 41.08
N ARG A 11 -6.66 -23.18 40.85
CA ARG A 11 -6.07 -23.25 39.50
C ARG A 11 -6.42 -24.54 38.72
N SER A 12 -7.19 -25.44 39.28
CA SER A 12 -7.51 -26.73 38.64
C SER A 12 -8.98 -26.79 38.26
N GLY A 13 -9.41 -26.13 37.21
CA GLY A 13 -10.78 -26.37 36.74
C GLY A 13 -11.36 -25.43 35.69
N ALA A 14 -10.79 -24.26 35.44
CA ALA A 14 -11.24 -23.46 34.31
C ALA A 14 -10.75 -24.13 33.00
N PRO A 15 -11.63 -24.54 32.07
CA PRO A 15 -11.19 -24.99 30.76
C PRO A 15 -10.39 -23.86 30.11
N GLN A 16 -9.06 -24.02 30.03
CA GLN A 16 -8.25 -23.11 29.23
C GLN A 16 -8.75 -23.24 27.80
N ALA A 17 -9.50 -22.24 27.34
CA ALA A 17 -9.86 -22.12 25.95
C ALA A 17 -8.55 -22.02 25.14
N ARG A 18 -8.08 -23.16 24.63
CA ARG A 18 -7.00 -23.21 23.65
C ARG A 18 -7.58 -22.62 22.37
N ILE A 19 -7.39 -21.32 22.19
CA ILE A 19 -7.66 -20.67 20.91
C ILE A 19 -6.59 -21.22 19.96
N PHE A 20 -6.94 -22.26 19.21
CA PHE A 20 -6.14 -22.69 18.06
C PHE A 20 -6.28 -21.62 16.99
N LEU A 21 -5.43 -20.61 17.05
CA LEU A 21 -5.20 -19.73 15.91
C LEU A 21 -4.52 -20.60 14.86
N GLN A 22 -5.26 -21.01 13.82
CA GLN A 22 -4.63 -21.64 12.67
C GLN A 22 -3.56 -20.68 12.13
N PRO A 23 -2.33 -21.14 11.85
CA PRO A 23 -1.29 -20.30 11.29
C PRO A 23 -1.79 -19.72 9.98
N ILE A 24 -1.96 -18.41 9.92
CA ILE A 24 -2.30 -17.68 8.71
C ILE A 24 -0.97 -17.36 8.01
N ALA A 25 -0.86 -17.73 6.73
CA ALA A 25 0.29 -17.32 5.91
C ALA A 25 0.43 -15.80 5.93
N ALA A 26 1.66 -15.27 5.83
CA ALA A 26 1.94 -13.85 5.90
C ALA A 26 1.20 -13.07 4.79
N PRO A 27 0.16 -12.28 5.09
CA PRO A 27 -0.64 -11.61 4.07
C PRO A 27 0.15 -10.56 3.29
N SER A 28 1.20 -10.02 3.90
CA SER A 28 2.08 -9.02 3.29
C SER A 28 2.80 -9.53 2.05
N VAL A 29 2.98 -10.84 1.88
CA VAL A 29 3.56 -11.41 0.65
C VAL A 29 2.67 -11.05 -0.53
N LEU A 30 1.37 -11.35 -0.46
CA LEU A 30 0.41 -10.94 -1.50
C LEU A 30 0.40 -9.42 -1.66
N GLY A 31 0.40 -8.68 -0.55
CA GLY A 31 0.38 -7.23 -0.56
C GLY A 31 1.57 -6.61 -1.30
N TYR A 32 2.78 -7.06 -1.05
CA TYR A 32 3.96 -6.54 -1.74
C TYR A 32 4.03 -6.93 -3.21
N PHE A 33 3.61 -8.14 -3.58
CA PHE A 33 3.52 -8.52 -5.00
C PHE A 33 2.47 -7.68 -5.74
N ALA A 34 1.31 -7.48 -5.14
CA ALA A 34 0.24 -6.66 -5.69
C ALA A 34 0.67 -5.19 -5.83
N LEU A 35 1.31 -4.64 -4.79
CA LEU A 35 1.87 -3.28 -4.81
C LEU A 35 2.94 -3.13 -5.88
N GLY A 36 3.92 -4.03 -5.90
CA GLY A 36 5.02 -4.00 -6.84
C GLY A 36 4.55 -4.08 -8.30
N SER A 37 3.59 -4.94 -8.59
CA SER A 37 3.00 -5.06 -9.93
C SER A 37 2.35 -3.74 -10.38
N ALA A 38 1.56 -3.12 -9.52
CA ALA A 38 0.89 -1.86 -9.81
C ALA A 38 1.89 -0.71 -9.98
N LEU A 39 2.93 -0.66 -9.13
CA LEU A 39 3.98 0.36 -9.20
C LEU A 39 4.84 0.21 -10.45
N ILE A 40 5.21 -1.01 -10.85
CA ILE A 40 5.98 -1.25 -12.08
C ILE A 40 5.20 -0.75 -13.29
N ILE A 41 3.92 -1.07 -13.40
CA ILE A 41 3.10 -0.67 -14.55
C ILE A 41 2.86 0.85 -14.53
N TRP A 42 2.31 1.36 -13.44
CA TRP A 42 1.90 2.76 -13.36
C TRP A 42 3.09 3.71 -13.20
N GLY A 43 4.05 3.36 -12.33
CA GLY A 43 5.23 4.19 -12.06
C GLY A 43 6.11 4.32 -13.29
N SER A 44 6.42 3.23 -14.00
CA SER A 44 7.23 3.28 -15.20
C SER A 44 6.53 4.02 -16.36
N TRP A 45 5.20 3.92 -16.47
CA TRP A 45 4.44 4.75 -17.41
C TRP A 45 4.49 6.22 -16.99
N PHE A 46 4.29 6.51 -15.71
CA PHE A 46 4.33 7.86 -15.15
C PHE A 46 5.70 8.52 -15.36
N ALA A 47 6.80 7.75 -15.20
CA ALA A 47 8.17 8.15 -15.49
C ALA A 47 8.49 8.25 -16.99
N GLN A 48 7.52 8.17 -17.87
CA GLN A 48 7.70 8.20 -19.33
C GLN A 48 8.59 7.07 -19.88
N GLY A 49 8.82 6.01 -19.11
CA GLY A 49 9.65 4.87 -19.50
C GLY A 49 9.04 4.06 -20.66
N TRP A 50 7.73 4.15 -20.86
CA TRP A 50 7.02 3.46 -21.96
C TRP A 50 5.63 4.05 -22.20
N GLY A 51 5.05 3.65 -23.32
CA GLY A 51 3.64 3.90 -23.63
C GLY A 51 3.33 5.36 -24.00
N THR A 52 2.06 5.59 -24.22
CA THR A 52 1.47 6.87 -24.66
C THR A 52 0.38 7.33 -23.69
N GLU A 53 -0.21 8.48 -23.94
CA GLU A 53 -1.35 9.01 -23.18
C GLU A 53 -2.61 8.12 -23.22
N LYS A 54 -2.68 7.17 -24.17
CA LYS A 54 -3.83 6.25 -24.34
C LYS A 54 -3.68 4.96 -23.52
N ASP A 55 -2.47 4.63 -23.07
CA ASP A 55 -2.19 3.36 -22.41
C ASP A 55 -2.90 3.17 -21.07
N PRO A 56 -3.24 4.22 -20.28
CA PRO A 56 -4.07 4.04 -19.09
C PRO A 56 -5.37 3.28 -19.35
N SER A 57 -5.97 3.42 -20.54
CA SER A 57 -7.18 2.67 -20.91
C SER A 57 -6.96 1.16 -21.01
N SER A 58 -5.74 0.72 -21.25
CA SER A 58 -5.38 -0.69 -21.37
C SER A 58 -4.86 -1.31 -20.07
N PHE A 59 -4.21 -0.52 -19.19
CA PHE A 59 -3.62 -1.05 -17.98
C PHE A 59 -4.42 -0.76 -16.70
N PHE A 60 -5.44 0.11 -16.71
CA PHE A 60 -6.23 0.37 -15.50
C PHE A 60 -6.87 -0.89 -14.89
N PRO A 61 -7.28 -1.93 -15.66
CA PRO A 61 -7.80 -3.16 -15.06
C PRO A 61 -6.76 -3.86 -14.17
N PHE A 62 -5.48 -3.79 -14.54
CA PHE A 62 -4.40 -4.35 -13.72
C PHE A 62 -4.17 -3.53 -12.45
N LEU A 63 -4.26 -2.20 -12.51
CA LEU A 63 -4.24 -1.35 -11.31
C LEU A 63 -5.42 -1.66 -10.39
N LEU A 64 -6.62 -1.87 -10.97
CA LEU A 64 -7.81 -2.24 -10.23
C LEU A 64 -7.62 -3.57 -9.48
N LEU A 65 -7.18 -4.60 -10.22
CA LEU A 65 -7.11 -5.97 -9.69
C LEU A 65 -5.91 -6.17 -8.76
N PHE A 66 -4.71 -5.83 -9.21
CA PHE A 66 -3.50 -6.02 -8.39
C PHE A 66 -3.33 -4.91 -7.37
N GLY A 67 -3.24 -3.65 -7.81
CA GLY A 67 -3.07 -2.51 -6.94
C GLY A 67 -4.23 -2.30 -5.97
N GLY A 68 -5.46 -2.50 -6.44
CA GLY A 68 -6.67 -2.33 -5.65
C GLY A 68 -7.07 -3.59 -4.88
N VAL A 69 -7.68 -4.55 -5.57
CA VAL A 69 -8.32 -5.73 -4.94
C VAL A 69 -7.29 -6.62 -4.24
N GLY A 70 -6.15 -6.90 -4.86
CA GLY A 70 -5.09 -7.72 -4.26
C GLY A 70 -4.54 -7.13 -2.98
N GLN A 71 -4.29 -5.82 -2.96
CA GLN A 71 -3.86 -5.12 -1.76
C GLN A 71 -4.95 -5.03 -0.69
N LEU A 72 -6.21 -4.81 -1.08
CA LEU A 72 -7.33 -4.82 -0.15
C LEU A 72 -7.46 -6.17 0.55
N ALA A 73 -7.35 -7.27 -0.22
CA ALA A 73 -7.34 -8.61 0.36
C ALA A 73 -6.19 -8.77 1.35
N ALA A 74 -4.96 -8.37 1.00
CA ALA A 74 -3.81 -8.43 1.90
C ALA A 74 -4.03 -7.60 3.18
N SER A 75 -4.65 -6.42 3.08
CA SER A 75 -5.00 -5.58 4.22
C SER A 75 -5.98 -6.29 5.16
N LEU A 76 -7.09 -6.82 4.63
CA LEU A 76 -8.13 -7.50 5.42
C LEU A 76 -7.57 -8.73 6.15
N TRP A 77 -6.75 -9.54 5.48
CA TRP A 77 -6.07 -10.67 6.13
C TRP A 77 -5.02 -10.22 7.15
N SER A 78 -4.36 -9.07 6.93
CA SER A 78 -3.43 -8.49 7.89
C SER A 78 -4.12 -8.07 9.20
N TYR A 79 -5.37 -7.58 9.14
CA TYR A 79 -6.18 -7.35 10.34
C TYR A 79 -6.43 -8.65 11.12
N ARG A 80 -6.78 -9.74 10.43
CA ARG A 80 -6.96 -11.05 11.07
C ARG A 80 -5.66 -11.58 11.67
N ALA A 81 -4.53 -11.31 11.04
CA ALA A 81 -3.20 -11.66 11.52
C ALA A 81 -2.69 -10.70 12.64
N ARG A 82 -3.46 -9.70 13.04
CA ARG A 82 -3.08 -8.66 14.01
C ARG A 82 -1.82 -7.88 13.60
N ALA A 83 -1.57 -7.77 12.31
CA ALA A 83 -0.45 -7.04 11.72
C ALA A 83 -0.91 -5.63 11.31
N ALA A 84 -1.16 -4.75 12.29
CA ALA A 84 -1.79 -3.45 12.09
C ALA A 84 -1.03 -2.55 11.10
N VAL A 85 0.31 -2.54 11.15
CA VAL A 85 1.15 -1.74 10.24
C VAL A 85 0.98 -2.20 8.79
N ALA A 86 1.02 -3.53 8.55
CA ALA A 86 0.80 -4.09 7.23
C ALA A 86 -0.63 -3.84 6.73
N ALA A 87 -1.63 -3.95 7.62
CA ALA A 87 -3.01 -3.65 7.29
C ALA A 87 -3.19 -2.19 6.85
N ALA A 88 -2.61 -1.25 7.57
CA ALA A 88 -2.65 0.17 7.24
C ALA A 88 -1.95 0.47 5.91
N LEU A 89 -0.74 -0.04 5.70
CA LEU A 89 0.02 0.14 4.47
C LEU A 89 -0.77 -0.36 3.26
N HIS A 90 -1.13 -1.65 3.26
CA HIS A 90 -1.80 -2.27 2.12
C HIS A 90 -3.21 -1.70 1.90
N GLY A 91 -3.95 -1.36 2.96
CA GLY A 91 -5.27 -0.76 2.87
C GLY A 91 -5.25 0.64 2.23
N SER A 92 -4.29 1.47 2.61
CA SER A 92 -4.14 2.82 2.04
C SER A 92 -3.75 2.76 0.57
N TRP A 93 -2.77 1.93 0.20
CA TRP A 93 -2.38 1.75 -1.20
C TRP A 93 -3.48 1.07 -2.04
N ALA A 94 -4.26 0.15 -1.45
CA ALA A 94 -5.44 -0.41 -2.11
C ALA A 94 -6.45 0.67 -2.48
N ALA A 95 -6.81 1.53 -1.51
CA ALA A 95 -7.75 2.64 -1.75
C ALA A 95 -7.23 3.60 -2.82
N PHE A 96 -5.93 3.93 -2.78
CA PHE A 96 -5.30 4.78 -3.78
C PHE A 96 -5.42 4.18 -5.20
N PHE A 97 -5.02 2.92 -5.41
CA PHE A 97 -5.08 2.30 -6.72
C PHE A 97 -6.51 2.03 -7.21
N LEU A 98 -7.46 1.74 -6.32
CA LEU A 98 -8.88 1.68 -6.67
C LEU A 98 -9.37 3.03 -7.20
N GLY A 99 -8.99 4.12 -6.53
CA GLY A 99 -9.31 5.48 -6.97
C GLY A 99 -8.69 5.83 -8.31
N VAL A 100 -7.40 5.56 -8.49
CA VAL A 100 -6.69 5.79 -9.77
C VAL A 100 -7.29 4.96 -10.90
N ALA A 101 -7.57 3.69 -10.66
CA ALA A 101 -8.20 2.83 -11.66
C ALA A 101 -9.61 3.31 -12.05
N LEU A 102 -10.40 3.77 -11.07
CA LEU A 102 -11.71 4.36 -11.34
C LEU A 102 -11.61 5.65 -12.16
N ILE A 103 -10.65 6.51 -11.87
CA ILE A 103 -10.40 7.72 -12.66
C ILE A 103 -10.09 7.36 -14.11
N TYR A 104 -9.22 6.40 -14.38
CA TYR A 104 -8.91 5.97 -15.74
C TYR A 104 -10.08 5.27 -16.42
N LEU A 105 -10.88 4.51 -15.70
CA LEU A 105 -12.14 3.94 -16.23
C LEU A 105 -13.09 5.05 -16.70
N LEU A 106 -13.33 6.06 -15.86
CA LEU A 106 -14.21 7.18 -16.18
C LEU A 106 -13.65 8.03 -17.35
N ALA A 107 -12.34 8.20 -17.42
CA ALA A 107 -11.68 8.88 -18.53
C ALA A 107 -11.84 8.08 -19.84
N THR A 108 -11.68 6.76 -19.79
CA THR A 108 -11.89 5.87 -20.94
C THR A 108 -13.35 5.89 -21.40
N ALA A 109 -14.30 6.00 -20.48
CA ALA A 109 -15.72 6.18 -20.76
C ALA A 109 -16.10 7.61 -21.20
N HIS A 110 -15.12 8.49 -21.38
CA HIS A 110 -15.31 9.90 -21.75
C HIS A 110 -16.19 10.70 -20.77
N THR A 111 -16.31 10.24 -19.53
CA THR A 111 -17.11 10.91 -18.49
C THR A 111 -16.35 12.06 -17.83
N ILE A 112 -15.03 11.94 -17.72
CA ILE A 112 -14.13 12.97 -17.18
C ILE A 112 -12.93 13.14 -18.09
N VAL A 113 -12.29 14.32 -17.97
CA VAL A 113 -11.00 14.59 -18.62
C VAL A 113 -9.92 14.54 -17.54
N VAL A 114 -8.88 13.76 -17.77
CA VAL A 114 -7.68 13.73 -16.94
C VAL A 114 -6.56 14.53 -17.59
N PRO A 115 -5.69 15.18 -16.81
CA PRO A 115 -4.53 15.85 -17.35
C PRO A 115 -3.62 14.88 -18.12
N VAL A 116 -2.98 15.36 -19.18
CA VAL A 116 -1.96 14.58 -19.89
C VAL A 116 -0.74 14.38 -18.98
N ARG A 117 0.01 13.32 -19.25
CA ARG A 117 1.25 13.01 -18.53
C ARG A 117 2.24 14.21 -18.61
N GLY A 118 2.85 14.55 -17.50
CA GLY A 118 3.73 15.72 -17.40
C GLY A 118 3.01 17.03 -17.06
N ALA A 119 1.70 17.12 -17.22
CA ALA A 119 0.93 18.29 -16.81
C ALA A 119 0.67 18.32 -15.30
N ALA A 120 0.28 19.49 -14.79
CA ALA A 120 -0.15 19.63 -13.40
C ALA A 120 -1.44 18.84 -13.15
N TRP A 121 -1.44 18.09 -12.05
CA TRP A 121 -2.61 17.36 -11.55
C TRP A 121 -2.70 17.51 -10.03
N PRO A 122 -3.12 18.69 -9.52
CA PRO A 122 -3.02 19.02 -8.10
C PRO A 122 -3.78 18.05 -7.19
N SER A 123 -4.96 17.57 -7.58
CA SER A 123 -5.73 16.63 -6.78
C SER A 123 -4.99 15.31 -6.57
N LEU A 124 -4.36 14.75 -7.59
CA LEU A 124 -3.56 13.55 -7.46
C LEU A 124 -2.27 13.84 -6.67
N GLY A 125 -1.67 15.01 -6.86
CA GLY A 125 -0.51 15.47 -6.09
C GLY A 125 -0.79 15.52 -4.58
N GLN A 126 -1.95 16.05 -4.17
CA GLN A 126 -2.36 16.05 -2.75
C GLN A 126 -2.53 14.62 -2.20
N TRP A 127 -3.09 13.70 -2.98
CA TRP A 127 -3.18 12.31 -2.58
C TRP A 127 -1.81 11.66 -2.42
N LEU A 128 -0.84 11.96 -3.29
CA LEU A 128 0.52 11.43 -3.16
C LEU A 128 1.25 11.99 -1.92
N ILE A 129 0.97 13.23 -1.50
CA ILE A 129 1.47 13.74 -0.20
C ILE A 129 0.96 12.84 0.93
N TYR A 130 -0.34 12.58 0.97
CA TYR A 130 -0.95 11.71 1.98
C TYR A 130 -0.34 10.30 1.95
N MET A 131 -0.18 9.72 0.76
CA MET A 131 0.43 8.40 0.59
C MET A 131 1.89 8.36 1.05
N SER A 132 2.64 9.43 0.78
CA SER A 132 4.01 9.58 1.28
C SER A 132 4.05 9.58 2.82
N VAL A 133 3.22 10.38 3.47
CA VAL A 133 3.17 10.46 4.95
C VAL A 133 2.83 9.10 5.57
N ILE A 134 1.79 8.42 5.06
CA ILE A 134 1.41 7.09 5.57
C ILE A 134 2.55 6.10 5.36
N THR A 135 3.17 6.10 4.18
CA THR A 135 4.23 5.14 3.86
C THR A 135 5.48 5.39 4.70
N TRP A 136 5.86 6.64 4.95
CA TRP A 136 6.92 6.97 5.90
C TRP A 136 6.60 6.51 7.32
N THR A 137 5.37 6.73 7.78
CA THR A 137 4.94 6.28 9.12
C THR A 137 5.07 4.77 9.26
N THR A 138 4.62 4.02 8.26
CA THR A 138 4.72 2.54 8.26
C THR A 138 6.16 2.06 8.07
N ALA A 139 7.00 2.79 7.32
CA ALA A 139 8.43 2.51 7.19
C ALA A 139 9.13 2.58 8.54
N PHE A 140 8.97 3.68 9.29
CA PHE A 140 9.56 3.81 10.62
C PHE A 140 9.05 2.74 11.59
N ALA A 141 7.78 2.37 11.52
CA ALA A 141 7.22 1.28 12.32
C ALA A 141 7.79 -0.10 11.93
N ALA A 142 8.24 -0.28 10.70
CA ALA A 142 8.86 -1.52 10.22
C ALA A 142 10.36 -1.63 10.59
N LEU A 143 11.05 -0.51 10.77
CA LEU A 143 12.51 -0.42 10.94
C LEU A 143 13.07 -1.40 12.01
N PRO A 144 12.49 -1.51 13.22
CA PRO A 144 13.02 -2.40 14.26
C PRO A 144 12.92 -3.89 13.92
N ARG A 145 12.07 -4.27 12.95
CA ARG A 145 11.78 -5.65 12.57
C ARG A 145 12.39 -6.06 11.25
N SER A 146 12.51 -5.12 10.31
CA SER A 146 12.95 -5.38 8.94
C SER A 146 13.60 -4.14 8.33
N PRO A 147 14.93 -4.02 8.39
CA PRO A 147 15.65 -2.94 7.69
C PRO A 147 15.37 -2.92 6.18
N VAL A 148 15.22 -4.09 5.56
CA VAL A 148 14.86 -4.20 4.13
C VAL A 148 13.45 -3.66 3.89
N GLY A 149 12.50 -4.00 4.75
CA GLY A 149 11.14 -3.46 4.69
C GLY A 149 11.10 -1.95 4.89
N PHE A 150 11.92 -1.42 5.79
CA PHE A 150 12.10 0.03 5.95
C PHE A 150 12.62 0.67 4.66
N LEU A 151 13.71 0.16 4.07
CA LEU A 151 14.29 0.73 2.86
C LEU A 151 13.29 0.72 1.69
N ALA A 152 12.60 -0.40 1.47
CA ALA A 152 11.59 -0.49 0.41
C ALA A 152 10.47 0.54 0.59
N GLN A 153 9.95 0.70 1.80
CA GLN A 153 8.90 1.67 2.07
C GLN A 153 9.41 3.11 2.05
N ALA A 154 10.64 3.37 2.51
CA ALA A 154 11.26 4.69 2.46
C ALA A 154 11.47 5.16 1.01
N THR A 155 11.92 4.27 0.13
CA THR A 155 12.03 4.55 -1.31
C THR A 155 10.67 4.88 -1.91
N LEU A 156 9.65 4.07 -1.63
CA LEU A 156 8.28 4.29 -2.11
C LEU A 156 7.71 5.63 -1.59
N ALA A 157 7.90 5.94 -0.30
CA ALA A 157 7.44 7.18 0.30
C ALA A 157 8.13 8.41 -0.30
N SER A 158 9.43 8.30 -0.58
CA SER A 158 10.20 9.36 -1.24
C SER A 158 9.74 9.57 -2.68
N GLY A 159 9.52 8.49 -3.44
CA GLY A 159 8.97 8.57 -4.79
C GLY A 159 7.59 9.23 -4.80
N ALA A 160 6.71 8.87 -3.88
CA ALA A 160 5.40 9.52 -3.75
C ALA A 160 5.50 11.02 -3.43
N ALA A 161 6.46 11.45 -2.58
CA ALA A 161 6.69 12.87 -2.29
C ALA A 161 7.19 13.65 -3.52
N ILE A 162 8.15 13.07 -4.25
CA ILE A 162 8.70 13.66 -5.46
C ILE A 162 7.61 13.75 -6.55
N GLY A 163 6.84 12.68 -6.73
CA GLY A 163 5.70 12.66 -7.66
C GLY A 163 4.63 13.70 -7.31
N ALA A 164 4.35 13.88 -6.01
CA ALA A 164 3.45 14.93 -5.55
C ALA A 164 3.95 16.32 -5.95
N ALA A 165 5.24 16.62 -5.74
CA ALA A 165 5.83 17.88 -6.14
C ALA A 165 5.73 18.10 -7.66
N GLY A 166 6.04 17.06 -8.46
CA GLY A 166 5.92 17.10 -9.91
C GLY A 166 4.49 17.41 -10.40
N LEU A 167 3.50 16.78 -9.78
CA LEU A 167 2.09 16.99 -10.14
C LEU A 167 1.55 18.36 -9.68
N LEU A 168 2.01 18.86 -8.55
CA LEU A 168 1.61 20.18 -8.08
C LEU A 168 2.21 21.31 -8.92
N MET A 169 3.45 21.14 -9.39
CA MET A 169 4.17 22.14 -10.17
C MET A 169 3.97 22.01 -11.68
N GLY A 170 3.37 20.92 -12.17
CA GLY A 170 3.28 20.64 -13.60
C GLY A 170 4.64 20.41 -14.24
N SER A 171 5.56 19.72 -13.55
CA SER A 171 6.92 19.47 -14.00
C SER A 171 7.10 18.02 -14.40
N SER A 172 7.32 17.77 -15.70
CA SER A 172 7.59 16.42 -16.22
C SER A 172 8.86 15.82 -15.62
N GLY A 173 9.93 16.61 -15.44
CA GLY A 173 11.17 16.12 -14.87
C GLY A 173 11.03 15.59 -13.44
N TRP A 174 10.24 16.23 -12.58
CA TRP A 174 9.95 15.69 -11.25
C TRP A 174 9.08 14.43 -11.29
N GLN A 175 8.20 14.33 -12.27
CA GLN A 175 7.37 13.12 -12.47
C GLN A 175 8.22 11.94 -12.94
N GLU A 176 9.19 12.18 -13.84
CA GLU A 176 10.15 11.17 -14.30
C GLU A 176 11.00 10.59 -13.15
N VAL A 177 11.48 11.45 -12.26
CA VAL A 177 12.29 11.00 -11.10
C VAL A 177 11.45 10.21 -10.08
N ALA A 178 10.15 10.45 -10.01
CA ALA A 178 9.25 9.81 -9.06
C ALA A 178 8.83 8.40 -9.46
N GLY A 179 8.75 8.10 -10.76
CA GLY A 179 8.33 6.82 -11.31
C GLY A 179 9.40 5.77 -11.26
#